data_7a4c875f299193c2dbdb392ac475088f
#
_entry.id   7a4c875f299193c2dbdb392ac475088f
#
_cell.length_a   1.000
_cell.length_b   1.000
_cell.length_c   1.000
_cell.angle_alpha   90.00
_cell.angle_beta   90.00
_cell.angle_gamma   90.00
#
_symmetry.space_group_name_H-M   'P 1'
#
loop_
_entity.id
_entity.type
_entity.pdbx_description
1 polymer ?
#
loop_
_entity_poly.entity_id
_entity_poly.type
_entity_poly.pdbx_seq_one_letter_code
_entity_poly.pdbx_strand_id
1 'polypeptide(L)'
;MNLPLVSVAALGAALSITGCAHRFSPHVAVPTNVLADDRSILAGEWEYEDGGTVVLQLDAQGNGTYAYKDGRFETHEFGRGQWVGKWYQKENDREGGFLVKLSPDYTEGEGRWWYDRIGADTRPSEKGGTFRLSKRTSVTSLSDTPPPP
;
A
#
# COMPACT_ATOMS: atom_id res chain seq x y z
N MET A 1 -72.15 -28.03 -29.55
CA MET A 1 -71.03 -28.34 -30.46
C MET A 1 -69.89 -28.84 -29.61
N ASN A 2 -69.59 -30.13 -29.70
CA ASN A 2 -68.74 -30.85 -28.76
C ASN A 2 -67.25 -30.74 -29.11
N LEU A 3 -66.45 -30.48 -28.13
CA LEU A 3 -64.98 -30.65 -28.20
C LEU A 3 -64.61 -32.06 -27.72
N PRO A 4 -63.69 -32.75 -28.34
CA PRO A 4 -63.06 -33.93 -27.75
C PRO A 4 -61.77 -33.60 -27.02
N LEU A 5 -61.66 -34.20 -25.86
CA LEU A 5 -60.46 -34.28 -25.04
C LEU A 5 -59.41 -35.17 -25.70
N VAL A 6 -58.18 -34.72 -25.81
CA VAL A 6 -57.03 -35.56 -26.15
C VAL A 6 -56.08 -35.64 -24.98
N SER A 7 -56.00 -36.81 -24.36
CA SER A 7 -55.01 -37.13 -23.34
C SER A 7 -53.70 -37.55 -24.01
N VAL A 8 -52.61 -36.87 -23.63
CA VAL A 8 -51.24 -37.30 -23.98
C VAL A 8 -50.48 -37.67 -22.69
N ALA A 9 -50.17 -38.96 -22.62
CA ALA A 9 -49.32 -39.53 -21.57
C ALA A 9 -47.84 -39.16 -21.84
N ALA A 10 -47.21 -38.50 -20.91
CA ALA A 10 -45.77 -38.24 -20.97
C ALA A 10 -45.00 -39.24 -20.12
N LEU A 11 -44.12 -39.97 -20.78
CA LEU A 11 -43.15 -40.89 -20.17
C LEU A 11 -42.07 -40.11 -19.45
N GLY A 12 -41.89 -40.31 -18.14
CA GLY A 12 -40.82 -39.73 -17.36
C GLY A 12 -39.53 -40.53 -17.53
N ALA A 13 -38.48 -39.87 -18.01
CA ALA A 13 -37.13 -40.38 -17.97
C ALA A 13 -36.40 -39.76 -16.76
N ALA A 14 -36.07 -40.56 -15.77
CA ALA A 14 -35.26 -40.16 -14.62
C ALA A 14 -33.78 -40.11 -15.01
N LEU A 15 -33.20 -38.91 -15.15
CA LEU A 15 -31.76 -38.73 -15.24
C LEU A 15 -31.19 -38.65 -13.83
N SER A 16 -30.44 -39.67 -13.44
CA SER A 16 -29.61 -39.66 -12.23
C SER A 16 -28.35 -38.81 -12.47
N ILE A 17 -28.29 -37.59 -11.97
CA ILE A 17 -27.10 -36.75 -11.98
C ILE A 17 -26.26 -37.11 -10.76
N THR A 18 -25.19 -37.88 -10.97
CA THR A 18 -24.16 -38.15 -9.96
C THR A 18 -23.34 -36.87 -9.80
N GLY A 19 -23.72 -36.03 -8.85
CA GLY A 19 -23.00 -34.81 -8.50
C GLY A 19 -21.69 -35.14 -7.79
N CYS A 20 -20.55 -34.88 -8.43
CA CYS A 20 -19.26 -34.81 -7.77
C CYS A 20 -19.30 -33.65 -6.76
N ALA A 21 -19.42 -33.99 -5.49
CA ALA A 21 -19.26 -33.02 -4.41
C ALA A 21 -17.80 -32.53 -4.36
N HIS A 22 -17.53 -31.42 -5.02
CA HIS A 22 -16.28 -30.66 -4.77
C HIS A 22 -16.35 -30.15 -3.33
N ARG A 23 -15.57 -30.77 -2.47
CA ARG A 23 -15.30 -30.22 -1.14
C ARG A 23 -14.57 -28.88 -1.31
N PHE A 24 -15.32 -27.78 -1.28
CA PHE A 24 -14.73 -26.47 -1.03
C PHE A 24 -14.16 -26.51 0.38
N SER A 25 -12.84 -26.61 0.49
CA SER A 25 -12.17 -26.24 1.73
C SER A 25 -12.48 -24.76 1.97
N PRO A 26 -13.02 -24.39 3.13
CA PRO A 26 -13.15 -22.98 3.44
C PRO A 26 -11.73 -22.41 3.49
N HIS A 27 -11.35 -21.64 2.47
CA HIS A 27 -10.26 -20.71 2.63
C HIS A 27 -10.69 -19.79 3.78
N VAL A 28 -10.08 -19.99 4.94
CA VAL A 28 -10.12 -19.00 6.02
C VAL A 28 -9.47 -17.77 5.41
N ALA A 29 -10.30 -16.85 4.94
CA ALA A 29 -9.84 -15.54 4.55
C ALA A 29 -9.23 -14.93 5.83
N VAL A 30 -7.90 -14.88 5.89
CA VAL A 30 -7.20 -14.09 6.90
C VAL A 30 -7.77 -12.68 6.73
N PRO A 31 -8.33 -12.06 7.78
CA PRO A 31 -8.87 -10.73 7.66
C PRO A 31 -7.75 -9.76 7.27
N THR A 32 -7.67 -9.42 6.01
CA THR A 32 -6.70 -8.46 5.43
C THR A 32 -6.91 -7.04 5.98
N ASN A 33 -7.94 -6.84 6.79
CA ASN A 33 -8.35 -5.52 7.25
C ASN A 33 -7.62 -4.99 8.50
N VAL A 34 -6.86 -5.82 9.21
CA VAL A 34 -6.22 -5.37 10.47
C VAL A 34 -4.88 -4.64 10.20
N LEU A 35 -4.23 -4.91 9.07
CA LEU A 35 -2.95 -4.26 8.72
C LEU A 35 -3.13 -3.02 7.83
N ALA A 36 -4.29 -2.83 7.21
CA ALA A 36 -4.49 -1.79 6.20
C ALA A 36 -4.46 -0.36 6.75
N ASP A 37 -4.67 -0.18 8.06
CA ASP A 37 -4.72 1.14 8.70
C ASP A 37 -3.63 1.29 9.80
N ASP A 38 -2.76 0.30 9.97
CA ASP A 38 -1.67 0.35 10.94
C ASP A 38 -0.45 1.08 10.36
N ARG A 39 -0.26 2.32 10.78
CA ARG A 39 0.88 3.16 10.36
C ARG A 39 2.24 2.58 10.74
N SER A 40 2.29 1.68 11.72
CA SER A 40 3.54 1.04 12.14
C SER A 40 4.23 0.26 11.01
N ILE A 41 3.47 -0.13 9.99
CA ILE A 41 4.02 -0.76 8.78
C ILE A 41 4.95 0.18 8.01
N LEU A 42 4.82 1.50 8.18
CA LEU A 42 5.71 2.49 7.57
C LEU A 42 7.05 2.61 8.29
N ALA A 43 7.14 2.16 9.56
CA ALA A 43 8.35 2.31 10.36
C ALA A 43 9.58 1.67 9.71
N GLY A 44 10.71 2.35 9.84
CA GLY A 44 12.01 1.90 9.33
C GLY A 44 12.60 2.82 8.29
N GLU A 45 13.58 2.29 7.56
CA GLU A 45 14.27 3.01 6.51
C GLU A 45 13.61 2.81 5.15
N TRP A 46 13.49 3.90 4.40
CA TRP A 46 13.00 3.89 3.04
C TRP A 46 13.95 4.63 2.12
N GLU A 47 14.21 4.07 0.97
CA GLU A 47 14.87 4.77 -0.12
C GLU A 47 13.84 5.53 -0.95
N TYR A 48 14.07 6.81 -1.13
CA TYR A 48 13.28 7.73 -1.92
C TYR A 48 14.08 8.14 -3.15
N GLU A 49 13.51 7.97 -4.33
CA GLU A 49 14.15 8.29 -5.61
C GLU A 49 13.36 9.37 -6.35
N ASP A 50 14.00 10.53 -6.52
CA ASP A 50 13.54 11.66 -7.32
C ASP A 50 14.77 12.36 -7.95
N GLY A 51 15.31 11.76 -9.01
CA GLY A 51 16.56 12.22 -9.63
C GLY A 51 17.83 12.02 -8.80
N GLY A 52 17.72 11.47 -7.61
CA GLY A 52 18.76 11.09 -6.67
C GLY A 52 18.17 10.16 -5.62
N THR A 53 19.01 9.53 -4.81
CA THR A 53 18.56 8.64 -3.72
C THR A 53 18.70 9.33 -2.38
N VAL A 54 17.61 9.34 -1.62
CA VAL A 54 17.55 9.87 -0.26
C VAL A 54 17.00 8.79 0.68
N VAL A 55 17.55 8.68 1.88
CA VAL A 55 17.05 7.75 2.90
C VAL A 55 16.13 8.49 3.86
N LEU A 56 14.90 7.99 4.00
CA LEU A 56 13.92 8.41 5.00
C LEU A 56 14.02 7.50 6.21
N GLN A 57 13.99 8.07 7.40
CA GLN A 57 13.89 7.36 8.67
C GLN A 57 12.51 7.61 9.25
N LEU A 58 11.63 6.61 9.23
CA LEU A 58 10.24 6.74 9.68
C LEU A 58 10.00 6.01 11.01
N ASP A 59 9.25 6.65 11.89
CA ASP A 59 8.76 6.08 13.14
C ASP A 59 7.47 5.25 12.95
N ALA A 60 6.94 4.72 14.05
CA ALA A 60 5.71 3.90 14.02
C ALA A 60 4.45 4.70 13.67
N GLN A 61 4.50 6.03 13.66
CA GLN A 61 3.44 6.91 13.19
C GLN A 61 3.59 7.27 11.71
N GLY A 62 4.67 6.82 11.07
CA GLY A 62 5.02 7.14 9.70
C GLY A 62 5.59 8.55 9.54
N ASN A 63 6.01 9.18 10.66
CA ASN A 63 6.69 10.46 10.62
C ASN A 63 8.20 10.26 10.64
N GLY A 64 8.95 11.17 10.06
CA GLY A 64 10.39 11.00 10.06
C GLY A 64 11.17 12.09 9.38
N THR A 65 12.45 11.83 9.20
CA THR A 65 13.42 12.80 8.70
C THR A 65 14.23 12.25 7.54
N TYR A 66 14.82 13.15 6.77
CA TYR A 66 15.82 12.87 5.76
C TYR A 66 16.86 13.99 5.70
N ALA A 67 18.08 13.61 5.31
CA ALA A 67 19.24 14.52 5.43
C ALA A 67 19.19 15.71 4.45
N TYR A 68 18.55 15.54 3.27
CA TYR A 68 18.52 16.61 2.28
C TYR A 68 17.71 17.81 2.77
N LYS A 69 18.35 18.97 2.88
CA LYS A 69 17.73 20.24 3.29
C LYS A 69 17.06 20.23 4.67
N ASP A 70 17.57 19.45 5.60
CA ASP A 70 16.99 19.25 6.93
C ASP A 70 15.49 18.93 6.80
N GLY A 71 15.23 17.85 6.05
CA GLY A 71 13.90 17.48 5.62
C GLY A 71 13.16 16.59 6.62
N ARG A 72 11.83 16.67 6.61
CA ARG A 72 10.99 15.76 7.39
C ARG A 72 9.69 15.44 6.66
N PHE A 73 9.11 14.29 7.04
CA PHE A 73 7.80 13.81 6.62
C PHE A 73 6.85 13.77 7.80
N GLU A 74 5.60 14.16 7.57
CA GLU A 74 4.49 14.02 8.52
C GLU A 74 3.35 13.26 7.83
N THR A 75 2.94 12.14 8.41
CA THR A 75 1.83 11.34 7.90
C THR A 75 0.51 11.89 8.42
N HIS A 76 -0.37 12.27 7.51
CA HIS A 76 -1.73 12.71 7.82
C HIS A 76 -2.73 11.56 7.73
N GLU A 77 -2.70 10.81 6.61
CA GLU A 77 -3.61 9.71 6.35
C GLU A 77 -2.84 8.48 5.88
N PHE A 78 -3.27 7.32 6.33
CA PHE A 78 -2.75 6.03 5.90
C PHE A 78 -3.87 5.00 5.89
N GLY A 79 -3.99 4.24 4.82
CA GLY A 79 -4.97 3.16 4.69
C GLY A 79 -5.25 2.79 3.25
N ARG A 80 -5.73 1.58 3.04
CA ARG A 80 -6.10 1.03 1.72
C ARG A 80 -4.99 1.14 0.68
N GLY A 81 -3.74 0.98 1.10
CA GLY A 81 -2.58 1.11 0.22
C GLY A 81 -2.25 2.55 -0.19
N GLN A 82 -2.83 3.54 0.47
CA GLN A 82 -2.51 4.95 0.27
C GLN A 82 -1.84 5.55 1.51
N TRP A 83 -0.85 6.38 1.27
CA TRP A 83 -0.15 7.14 2.29
C TRP A 83 -0.08 8.60 1.85
N VAL A 84 -0.64 9.48 2.67
CA VAL A 84 -0.78 10.91 2.39
C VAL A 84 -0.18 11.68 3.54
N GLY A 85 0.54 12.75 3.24
CA GLY A 85 1.12 13.59 4.26
C GLY A 85 1.73 14.87 3.72
N LYS A 86 2.56 15.45 4.56
CA LYS A 86 3.33 16.65 4.25
C LYS A 86 4.81 16.40 4.37
N TRP A 87 5.57 17.11 3.56
CA TRP A 87 7.01 17.20 3.65
C TRP A 87 7.42 18.65 3.91
N TYR A 88 8.54 18.80 4.59
CA TYR A 88 9.12 20.10 4.96
C TYR A 88 10.62 20.06 4.72
N GLN A 89 11.18 21.18 4.28
CA GLN A 89 12.61 21.39 4.13
C GLN A 89 12.99 22.71 4.79
N LYS A 90 13.63 22.64 5.95
CA LYS A 90 13.92 23.80 6.77
C LYS A 90 14.99 24.70 6.16
N GLU A 91 16.06 24.12 5.58
CA GLU A 91 17.18 24.92 5.06
C GLU A 91 16.82 25.82 3.88
N ASN A 92 15.85 25.42 3.05
CA ASN A 92 15.44 26.20 1.88
C ASN A 92 14.02 26.74 1.98
N ASP A 93 13.42 26.64 3.18
CA ASP A 93 12.08 27.16 3.51
C ASP A 93 11.01 26.72 2.51
N ARG A 94 10.87 25.42 2.30
CA ARG A 94 9.89 24.83 1.41
C ARG A 94 9.06 23.79 2.13
N GLU A 95 7.80 23.69 1.74
CA GLU A 95 6.89 22.65 2.22
C GLU A 95 5.88 22.28 1.16
N GLY A 96 5.31 21.08 1.31
CA GLY A 96 4.29 20.62 0.39
C GLY A 96 3.64 19.33 0.85
N GLY A 97 2.80 18.83 -0.01
CA GLY A 97 2.11 17.57 0.22
C GLY A 97 2.69 16.43 -0.61
N PHE A 98 2.36 15.23 -0.22
CA PHE A 98 2.64 14.02 -0.99
C PHE A 98 1.48 13.02 -0.90
N LEU A 99 1.38 12.19 -1.92
CA LEU A 99 0.52 11.03 -1.95
C LEU A 99 1.30 9.86 -2.54
N VAL A 100 1.33 8.74 -1.85
CA VAL A 100 1.95 7.49 -2.27
C VAL A 100 0.89 6.40 -2.42
N LYS A 101 1.01 5.60 -3.46
CA LYS A 101 0.34 4.30 -3.59
C LYS A 101 1.36 3.23 -3.27
N LEU A 102 1.09 2.44 -2.24
CA LEU A 102 1.95 1.36 -1.80
C LEU A 102 1.60 0.05 -2.48
N SER A 103 2.61 -0.81 -2.65
CA SER A 103 2.46 -2.20 -3.06
C SER A 103 1.63 -2.98 -2.02
N PRO A 104 1.02 -4.12 -2.40
CA PRO A 104 0.21 -4.93 -1.47
C PRO A 104 0.97 -5.45 -0.24
N ASP A 105 2.29 -5.59 -0.35
CA ASP A 105 3.19 -6.02 0.73
C ASP A 105 3.81 -4.85 1.50
N TYR A 106 3.48 -3.62 1.13
CA TYR A 106 3.95 -2.38 1.75
C TYR A 106 5.48 -2.22 1.75
N THR A 107 6.16 -2.80 0.77
CA THR A 107 7.63 -2.69 0.64
C THR A 107 8.07 -1.68 -0.42
N GLU A 108 7.17 -1.33 -1.33
CA GLU A 108 7.42 -0.38 -2.40
C GLU A 108 6.27 0.60 -2.53
N GLY A 109 6.53 1.74 -3.18
CA GLY A 109 5.49 2.72 -3.46
C GLY A 109 5.86 3.66 -4.61
N GLU A 110 4.84 4.13 -5.29
CA GLU A 110 4.95 5.20 -6.26
C GLU A 110 4.17 6.40 -5.78
N GLY A 111 4.78 7.56 -5.80
CA GLY A 111 4.21 8.77 -5.27
C GLY A 111 4.33 9.98 -6.17
N ARG A 112 3.60 10.98 -5.78
CA ARG A 112 3.71 12.35 -6.28
C ARG A 112 3.82 13.29 -5.11
N TRP A 113 4.55 14.39 -5.32
CA TRP A 113 4.66 15.48 -4.37
C TRP A 113 4.35 16.79 -5.07
N TRP A 114 3.98 17.81 -4.29
CA TRP A 114 3.71 19.17 -4.78
C TRP A 114 4.16 20.17 -3.72
N TYR A 115 4.34 21.41 -4.13
CA TYR A 115 4.60 22.53 -3.22
C TYR A 115 3.29 23.13 -2.71
N ASP A 116 3.24 23.39 -1.42
CA ASP A 116 2.22 24.23 -0.79
C ASP A 116 2.78 25.64 -0.55
N ARG A 117 4.11 25.74 -0.33
CA ARG A 117 4.80 27.00 -0.05
C ARG A 117 6.27 26.93 -0.44
N ILE A 118 6.79 28.05 -0.95
CA ILE A 118 8.22 28.30 -1.21
C ILE A 118 8.58 29.67 -0.63
N GLY A 119 9.30 29.70 0.48
CA GLY A 119 9.57 30.95 1.21
C GLY A 119 8.27 31.67 1.59
N ALA A 120 8.11 32.91 1.19
CA ALA A 120 6.90 33.71 1.42
C ALA A 120 5.75 33.41 0.41
N ASP A 121 6.04 32.68 -0.68
CA ASP A 121 5.02 32.38 -1.71
C ASP A 121 4.17 31.18 -1.28
N THR A 122 2.89 31.43 -1.00
CA THR A 122 1.88 30.42 -0.60
C THR A 122 1.11 29.85 -1.78
N ARG A 123 1.43 30.24 -3.01
CA ARG A 123 0.83 29.74 -4.25
C ARG A 123 1.88 29.59 -5.33
N PRO A 124 2.92 28.77 -5.06
CA PRO A 124 4.03 28.66 -6.00
C PRO A 124 3.56 28.14 -7.36
N SER A 125 4.16 28.69 -8.40
CA SER A 125 3.93 28.26 -9.78
C SER A 125 4.66 26.96 -10.10
N GLU A 126 5.68 26.61 -9.31
CA GLU A 126 6.41 25.36 -9.43
C GLU A 126 5.51 24.16 -9.18
N LYS A 127 5.59 23.24 -10.09
CA LYS A 127 4.88 21.98 -9.98
C LYS A 127 5.80 20.98 -9.25
N GLY A 128 5.18 20.11 -8.49
CA GLY A 128 5.88 18.98 -7.91
C GLY A 128 6.36 17.95 -8.94
N GLY A 129 6.67 16.78 -8.47
CA GLY A 129 7.17 15.66 -9.27
C GLY A 129 6.57 14.34 -8.86
N THR A 130 7.12 13.28 -9.44
CA THR A 130 6.86 11.90 -9.06
C THR A 130 8.10 11.28 -8.46
N PHE A 131 7.91 10.28 -7.62
CA PHE A 131 9.00 9.57 -6.96
C PHE A 131 8.66 8.12 -6.72
N ARG A 132 9.68 7.34 -6.41
CA ARG A 132 9.54 5.95 -5.97
C ARG A 132 10.09 5.81 -4.56
N LEU A 133 9.51 4.87 -3.84
CA LEU A 133 9.95 4.48 -2.51
C LEU A 133 10.18 2.98 -2.50
N SER A 134 11.22 2.55 -1.83
CA SER A 134 11.46 1.15 -1.48
C SER A 134 11.91 1.04 -0.04
N LYS A 135 11.30 0.12 0.70
CA LYS A 135 11.64 -0.14 2.09
C LYS A 135 12.93 -0.93 2.17
N ARG A 136 13.90 -0.43 2.93
CA ARG A 136 15.15 -1.16 3.16
C ARG A 136 14.90 -2.31 4.11
N THR A 137 15.23 -3.52 3.65
CA THR A 137 15.27 -4.68 4.54
C THR A 137 16.52 -4.56 5.40
N SER A 138 16.36 -4.40 6.72
CA SER A 138 17.47 -4.53 7.65
C SER A 138 17.98 -5.97 7.56
N VAL A 139 19.06 -6.19 6.83
CA VAL A 139 19.79 -7.45 6.89
C VAL A 139 20.44 -7.46 8.28
N THR A 140 19.78 -8.07 9.25
CA THR A 140 20.44 -8.42 10.51
C THR A 140 21.56 -9.36 10.14
N SER A 141 22.78 -8.86 10.08
CA SER A 141 23.97 -9.69 10.00
C SER A 141 23.92 -10.62 11.22
N LEU A 142 23.53 -11.85 11.01
CA LEU A 142 23.81 -12.92 11.95
C LEU A 142 25.34 -12.92 12.07
N SER A 143 25.83 -12.34 13.15
CA SER A 143 27.23 -12.37 13.51
C SER A 143 27.63 -13.84 13.50
N ASP A 144 28.51 -14.22 12.55
CA ASP A 144 29.26 -15.43 12.59
C ASP A 144 30.01 -15.46 13.93
N THR A 145 29.41 -16.08 14.91
CA THR A 145 30.15 -16.44 16.12
C THR A 145 31.01 -17.64 15.73
N PRO A 146 32.35 -17.50 15.69
CA PRO A 146 33.21 -18.63 15.42
C PRO A 146 32.99 -19.68 16.52
N PRO A 147 33.04 -21.00 16.19
CA PRO A 147 32.89 -22.02 17.16
C PRO A 147 34.04 -21.93 18.18
N PRO A 148 33.77 -22.21 19.45
CA PRO A 148 34.82 -22.25 20.50
C PRO A 148 35.85 -23.36 20.22
N PRO A 149 37.11 -23.17 20.62
CA PRO A 149 38.21 -24.10 20.41
C PRO A 149 38.00 -25.43 21.09
#